data_8e2762160790c87564d06f3b42364ee9
#
_entry.id   8e2762160790c87564d06f3b42364ee9
#
_cell.length_a   1.000
_cell.length_b   1.000
_cell.length_c   1.000
_cell.angle_alpha   90.00
_cell.angle_beta   90.00
_cell.angle_gamma   90.00
#
_symmetry.space_group_name_H-M   'P 1'
#
loop_
_entity.id
_entity.type
_entity.pdbx_description
1 polymer ?
#
loop_
_entity_poly.entity_id
_entity_poly.type
_entity_poly.pdbx_seq_one_letter_code
_entity_poly.pdbx_strand_id
1 'polypeptide(L)'
;MIDSSGIRVLSANCQGLRDKDKRYDVLSYLKDTGASIVCLQDTHLLQEDISSVKKIWPNCYVHGVRTNSRGVAILLADNFDYKILHHFHDVDGNLIQLIIECNSIKLNLINIYAPNQDNPTFFENLKHIASQEDTDYIVICGDFNLVLNPKMDCQNYVHINNPKARSTVLDTMSDLNLIDAFRTLHPTLRRYTWRKRNPVKQSRLDYFLISGPMIDIISKCDILAGYRSDHSILELKIILHKFERGRGVWKINNSLLKDLNYLDLINKAIEDEKLKYALPVYNLTYLQNTDENIKLTIDPDLFLEVLYSHIRGESIKFVTTLKKANDKKEKQLIEDINVLENAENQFSQNLLQDKKLELQNLRKIKMNGQKTRTRMQWLQQGERATNYFCKLENRNYIDKIVKTRPLTLSIISRL
;
A
#
# COMPACT_ATOMS: atom_id res chain seq x y z
N MET A 1 -13.83 -8.24 -5.88
CA MET A 1 -14.52 -7.41 -4.90
C MET A 1 -13.44 -6.89 -3.95
N ILE A 2 -13.14 -5.59 -3.99
CA ILE A 2 -12.24 -4.96 -3.01
C ILE A 2 -13.11 -4.79 -1.76
N ASP A 3 -12.72 -5.50 -0.73
CA ASP A 3 -13.34 -5.44 0.59
C ASP A 3 -13.17 -4.03 1.13
N SER A 4 -14.23 -3.21 1.01
CA SER A 4 -14.21 -1.74 1.16
C SER A 4 -14.52 -1.25 2.58
N SER A 5 -14.47 -2.13 3.59
CA SER A 5 -15.04 -1.82 4.91
C SER A 5 -14.05 -1.78 6.07
N GLY A 6 -12.75 -1.65 5.85
CA GLY A 6 -11.79 -1.69 6.94
C GLY A 6 -10.60 -0.73 6.81
N ILE A 7 -10.07 -0.28 7.95
CA ILE A 7 -8.79 0.44 8.05
C ILE A 7 -7.66 -0.57 7.91
N ARG A 8 -6.79 -0.35 6.94
CA ARG A 8 -5.59 -1.16 6.73
C ARG A 8 -4.38 -0.39 7.24
N VAL A 9 -3.73 -0.92 8.27
CA VAL A 9 -2.52 -0.35 8.87
C VAL A 9 -1.33 -1.20 8.46
N LEU A 10 -0.27 -0.57 7.98
CA LEU A 10 1.02 -1.22 7.73
C LEU A 10 2.08 -0.65 8.67
N SER A 11 2.98 -1.51 9.13
CA SER A 11 4.18 -1.13 9.88
C SER A 11 5.41 -1.70 9.17
N ALA A 12 6.41 -0.86 8.91
CA ALA A 12 7.60 -1.23 8.15
C ALA A 12 8.86 -0.51 8.64
N ASN A 13 9.86 -1.28 9.10
CA ASN A 13 11.20 -0.77 9.25
C ASN A 13 11.85 -0.62 7.88
N CYS A 14 12.28 0.60 7.53
CA CYS A 14 12.73 0.97 6.19
C CYS A 14 14.23 0.85 5.99
N GLN A 15 15.01 0.69 7.06
CA GLN A 15 16.47 0.65 6.99
C GLN A 15 17.05 1.82 6.16
N GLY A 16 16.63 3.04 6.51
CA GLY A 16 17.02 4.29 5.88
C GLY A 16 16.29 4.62 4.58
N LEU A 17 15.81 5.87 4.49
CA LEU A 17 15.14 6.45 3.31
C LEU A 17 15.81 7.76 2.84
N ARG A 18 17.08 8.00 3.16
CA ARG A 18 17.82 9.19 2.69
C ARG A 18 18.11 9.13 1.20
N ASP A 19 18.39 7.96 0.67
CA ASP A 19 18.51 7.76 -0.77
C ASP A 19 17.18 8.09 -1.44
N LYS A 20 17.20 9.00 -2.41
CA LYS A 20 16.00 9.53 -3.06
C LYS A 20 15.24 8.46 -3.85
N ASP A 21 15.96 7.58 -4.51
CA ASP A 21 15.35 6.52 -5.33
C ASP A 21 14.74 5.45 -4.43
N LYS A 22 15.46 5.02 -3.38
CA LYS A 22 14.90 4.09 -2.39
C LYS A 22 13.68 4.68 -1.72
N ARG A 23 13.76 5.95 -1.28
CA ARG A 23 12.64 6.66 -0.65
C ARG A 23 11.42 6.68 -1.55
N TYR A 24 11.61 7.10 -2.79
CA TYR A 24 10.53 7.14 -3.76
C TYR A 24 9.91 5.75 -3.99
N ASP A 25 10.73 4.74 -4.22
CA ASP A 25 10.29 3.37 -4.49
C ASP A 25 9.51 2.80 -3.30
N VAL A 26 10.03 2.94 -2.07
CA VAL A 26 9.38 2.43 -0.87
C VAL A 26 8.05 3.14 -0.61
N LEU A 27 8.03 4.48 -0.64
CA LEU A 27 6.82 5.24 -0.37
C LEU A 27 5.74 5.01 -1.44
N SER A 28 6.13 4.91 -2.70
CA SER A 28 5.21 4.59 -3.80
C SER A 28 4.66 3.17 -3.69
N TYR A 29 5.52 2.19 -3.37
CA TYR A 29 5.08 0.82 -3.13
C TYR A 29 4.04 0.74 -2.00
N LEU A 30 4.31 1.41 -0.86
CA LEU A 30 3.39 1.42 0.28
C LEU A 30 2.06 2.11 -0.07
N LYS A 31 2.09 3.17 -0.85
CA LYS A 31 0.88 3.85 -1.35
C LYS A 31 0.05 2.94 -2.27
N ASP A 32 0.71 2.11 -3.07
CA ASP A 32 0.08 1.15 -3.98
C ASP A 32 -0.63 0.01 -3.27
N THR A 33 -0.23 -0.30 -2.04
CA THR A 33 -0.92 -1.32 -1.23
C THR A 33 -2.36 -0.94 -0.91
N GLY A 34 -2.72 0.35 -1.02
CA GLY A 34 -4.02 0.87 -0.60
C GLY A 34 -4.19 0.90 0.91
N ALA A 35 -3.10 0.94 1.69
CA ALA A 35 -3.14 1.09 3.13
C ALA A 35 -3.73 2.44 3.52
N SER A 36 -4.58 2.46 4.55
CA SER A 36 -5.14 3.69 5.13
C SER A 36 -4.10 4.41 5.98
N ILE A 37 -3.27 3.66 6.69
CA ILE A 37 -2.23 4.16 7.60
C ILE A 37 -0.95 3.36 7.36
N VAL A 38 0.19 4.04 7.31
CA VAL A 38 1.51 3.43 7.22
C VAL A 38 2.42 4.01 8.29
N CYS A 39 2.95 3.13 9.14
CA CYS A 39 3.92 3.45 10.19
C CYS A 39 5.31 3.02 9.72
N LEU A 40 6.25 3.97 9.66
CA LEU A 40 7.62 3.73 9.22
C LEU A 40 8.59 3.87 10.37
N GLN A 41 9.60 3.01 10.43
CA GLN A 41 10.68 3.03 11.41
C GLN A 41 12.02 3.07 10.69
N ASP A 42 13.05 3.52 11.42
CA ASP A 42 14.43 3.64 10.94
C ASP A 42 14.51 4.40 9.60
N THR A 43 13.82 5.54 9.54
CA THR A 43 13.67 6.28 8.28
C THR A 43 14.93 7.05 7.89
N HIS A 44 15.77 7.45 8.84
CA HIS A 44 16.95 8.32 8.66
C HIS A 44 16.64 9.66 7.97
N LEU A 45 15.38 10.07 7.91
CA LEU A 45 14.97 11.30 7.25
C LEU A 45 15.41 12.50 8.07
N LEU A 46 15.99 13.49 7.39
CA LEU A 46 16.28 14.79 7.96
C LEU A 46 15.08 15.73 7.74
N GLN A 47 15.08 16.84 8.47
CA GLN A 47 14.05 17.88 8.34
C GLN A 47 13.87 18.37 6.87
N GLU A 48 14.98 18.48 6.15
CA GLU A 48 15.00 18.87 4.73
C GLU A 48 14.34 17.84 3.78
N ASP A 49 14.34 16.55 4.17
CA ASP A 49 13.75 15.48 3.37
C ASP A 49 12.21 15.45 3.44
N ILE A 50 11.62 16.06 4.48
CA ILE A 50 10.17 16.01 4.73
C ILE A 50 9.36 16.57 3.55
N SER A 51 9.87 17.63 2.93
CA SER A 51 9.21 18.21 1.74
C SER A 51 9.07 17.21 0.58
N SER A 52 10.04 16.31 0.42
CA SER A 52 10.01 15.26 -0.61
C SER A 52 9.06 14.11 -0.25
N VAL A 53 8.93 13.77 1.04
CA VAL A 53 7.93 12.81 1.51
C VAL A 53 6.53 13.34 1.28
N LYS A 54 6.27 14.62 1.61
CA LYS A 54 4.97 15.29 1.41
C LYS A 54 4.52 15.32 -0.05
N LYS A 55 5.44 15.29 -1.00
CA LYS A 55 5.09 15.19 -2.42
C LYS A 55 4.41 13.86 -2.78
N ILE A 56 4.75 12.77 -2.07
CA ILE A 56 4.20 11.43 -2.29
C ILE A 56 3.02 11.17 -1.36
N TRP A 57 3.18 11.56 -0.09
CA TRP A 57 2.20 11.43 0.98
C TRP A 57 1.94 12.79 1.61
N PRO A 58 0.97 13.56 1.12
CA PRO A 58 0.67 14.91 1.63
C PRO A 58 0.33 14.90 3.12
N ASN A 59 -0.43 13.88 3.56
CA ASN A 59 -0.81 13.69 4.95
C ASN A 59 0.21 12.81 5.67
N CYS A 60 1.38 13.37 5.99
CA CYS A 60 2.43 12.67 6.70
C CYS A 60 2.89 13.42 7.93
N TYR A 61 3.14 12.65 8.98
CA TYR A 61 3.74 13.08 10.25
C TYR A 61 5.10 12.41 10.33
N VAL A 62 6.15 13.20 10.07
CA VAL A 62 7.53 12.71 10.00
C VAL A 62 8.31 13.39 11.08
N HIS A 63 8.95 12.61 11.95
CA HIS A 63 9.93 13.12 12.86
C HIS A 63 11.33 13.01 12.22
N GLY A 64 11.83 14.12 11.71
CA GLY A 64 13.17 14.23 11.15
C GLY A 64 14.22 14.34 12.26
N VAL A 65 15.24 13.53 12.18
CA VAL A 65 16.34 13.52 13.15
C VAL A 65 17.55 14.27 12.63
N ARG A 66 18.45 14.66 13.54
CA ARG A 66 19.71 15.35 13.18
C ARG A 66 20.84 14.36 12.81
N THR A 67 20.67 13.09 13.10
CA THR A 67 21.65 12.02 12.89
C THR A 67 21.25 11.09 11.76
N ASN A 68 22.22 10.34 11.20
CA ASN A 68 21.98 9.37 10.14
C ASN A 68 21.37 8.05 10.64
N SER A 69 20.70 8.06 11.77
CA SER A 69 20.09 6.89 12.39
C SER A 69 18.74 7.25 12.99
N ARG A 70 17.88 6.26 13.18
CA ARG A 70 16.55 6.41 13.77
C ARG A 70 15.57 7.15 12.83
N GLY A 71 14.53 7.71 13.42
CA GLY A 71 13.46 8.41 12.73
C GLY A 71 12.24 7.54 12.49
N VAL A 72 11.08 8.09 12.83
CA VAL A 72 9.78 7.44 12.67
C VAL A 72 8.84 8.34 11.88
N ALA A 73 7.88 7.75 11.18
CA ALA A 73 6.86 8.50 10.47
C ALA A 73 5.52 7.76 10.48
N ILE A 74 4.42 8.51 10.46
CA ILE A 74 3.08 8.01 10.20
C ILE A 74 2.55 8.71 8.95
N LEU A 75 2.12 7.93 7.97
CA LEU A 75 1.57 8.39 6.70
C LEU A 75 0.09 7.99 6.65
N LEU A 76 -0.76 8.93 6.28
CA LEU A 76 -2.20 8.71 6.19
C LEU A 76 -2.64 8.85 4.74
N ALA A 77 -3.49 7.95 4.27
CA ALA A 77 -3.96 7.95 2.90
C ALA A 77 -4.88 9.16 2.64
N ASP A 78 -4.80 9.73 1.43
CA ASP A 78 -5.59 10.92 1.06
C ASP A 78 -7.11 10.66 1.07
N ASN A 79 -7.52 9.40 0.93
CA ASN A 79 -8.91 8.96 0.93
C ASN A 79 -9.34 8.32 2.27
N PHE A 80 -8.54 8.43 3.30
CA PHE A 80 -8.88 8.01 4.65
C PHE A 80 -9.53 9.19 5.37
N ASP A 81 -10.74 8.98 5.91
CA ASP A 81 -11.47 10.01 6.64
C ASP A 81 -11.10 9.93 8.13
N TYR A 82 -10.50 10.99 8.63
CA TYR A 82 -10.04 11.08 10.01
C TYR A 82 -9.93 12.53 10.46
N LYS A 83 -9.96 12.72 11.77
CA LYS A 83 -9.65 13.98 12.44
C LYS A 83 -8.49 13.75 13.41
N ILE A 84 -7.45 14.59 13.35
CA ILE A 84 -6.37 14.58 14.35
C ILE A 84 -6.85 15.28 15.61
N LEU A 85 -6.77 14.57 16.72
CA LEU A 85 -7.08 15.12 18.06
C LEU A 85 -5.81 15.52 18.80
N HIS A 86 -4.74 14.71 18.69
CA HIS A 86 -3.46 14.96 19.32
C HIS A 86 -2.30 14.46 18.48
N HIS A 87 -1.16 15.10 18.57
CA HIS A 87 0.11 14.70 17.93
C HIS A 87 1.27 14.94 18.87
N PHE A 88 2.05 13.90 19.11
CA PHE A 88 3.26 13.97 19.94
C PHE A 88 4.38 13.18 19.25
N HIS A 89 5.63 13.60 19.48
CA HIS A 89 6.85 12.86 19.13
C HIS A 89 7.92 13.09 20.20
N ASP A 90 8.76 12.09 20.41
CA ASP A 90 9.92 12.22 21.30
C ASP A 90 11.03 13.07 20.66
N VAL A 91 12.04 13.41 21.44
CA VAL A 91 13.18 14.24 20.99
C VAL A 91 14.16 13.42 20.14
N ASP A 92 14.23 12.12 20.40
CA ASP A 92 15.26 11.23 19.85
C ASP A 92 14.88 10.59 18.51
N GLY A 93 13.63 10.78 18.02
CA GLY A 93 13.14 10.18 16.80
C GLY A 93 12.83 8.69 16.90
N ASN A 94 12.50 8.24 18.10
CA ASN A 94 12.17 6.85 18.38
C ASN A 94 10.66 6.60 18.49
N LEU A 95 9.85 7.66 18.67
CA LEU A 95 8.44 7.55 18.92
C LEU A 95 7.66 8.69 18.27
N ILE A 96 6.53 8.35 17.67
CA ILE A 96 5.51 9.30 17.24
C ILE A 96 4.13 8.75 17.60
N GLN A 97 3.29 9.61 18.19
CA GLN A 97 1.91 9.32 18.56
C GLN A 97 0.96 10.19 17.77
N LEU A 98 -0.10 9.60 17.25
CA LEU A 98 -1.26 10.30 16.71
C LEU A 98 -2.52 9.77 17.40
N ILE A 99 -3.31 10.67 17.98
CA ILE A 99 -4.68 10.34 18.37
C ILE A 99 -5.58 10.83 17.27
N ILE A 100 -6.24 9.89 16.62
CA ILE A 100 -7.14 10.15 15.51
C ILE A 100 -8.57 9.73 15.86
N GLU A 101 -9.52 10.51 15.42
CA GLU A 101 -10.93 10.14 15.44
C GLU A 101 -11.36 9.72 14.04
N CYS A 102 -11.90 8.52 13.90
CA CYS A 102 -12.50 8.02 12.69
C CYS A 102 -13.77 7.25 13.04
N ASN A 103 -14.88 7.53 12.36
CA ASN A 103 -16.20 6.98 12.67
C ASN A 103 -16.61 7.11 14.15
N SER A 104 -16.31 8.24 14.78
CA SER A 104 -16.57 8.49 16.20
C SER A 104 -15.80 7.57 17.16
N ILE A 105 -14.75 6.91 16.70
CA ILE A 105 -13.83 6.08 17.49
C ILE A 105 -12.51 6.82 17.61
N LYS A 106 -12.05 7.00 18.84
CA LYS A 106 -10.74 7.59 19.14
C LYS A 106 -9.68 6.49 19.19
N LEU A 107 -8.78 6.52 18.24
CA LEU A 107 -7.67 5.57 18.12
C LEU A 107 -6.35 6.25 18.52
N ASN A 108 -5.70 5.75 19.55
CA ASN A 108 -4.35 6.14 19.94
C ASN A 108 -3.34 5.26 19.18
N LEU A 109 -2.75 5.82 18.14
CA LEU A 109 -1.78 5.14 17.28
C LEU A 109 -0.37 5.59 17.66
N ILE A 110 0.46 4.67 18.12
CA ILE A 110 1.85 4.92 18.52
C ILE A 110 2.77 4.08 17.64
N ASN A 111 3.67 4.75 16.94
CA ASN A 111 4.69 4.12 16.10
C ASN A 111 6.06 4.27 16.79
N ILE A 112 6.77 3.17 17.02
CA ILE A 112 8.06 3.16 17.72
C ILE A 112 9.17 2.52 16.89
N TYR A 113 10.38 3.03 17.09
CA TYR A 113 11.65 2.40 16.78
C TYR A 113 12.48 2.32 18.06
N ALA A 114 12.36 1.21 18.77
CA ALA A 114 12.95 1.06 20.10
C ALA A 114 14.49 0.96 20.03
N PRO A 115 15.19 1.37 21.10
CA PRO A 115 16.65 1.23 21.19
C PRO A 115 17.11 -0.22 21.04
N ASN A 116 18.23 -0.43 20.34
CA ASN A 116 18.88 -1.75 20.22
C ASN A 116 19.48 -2.25 21.54
N GLN A 117 19.65 -1.35 22.52
CA GLN A 117 20.19 -1.66 23.84
C GLN A 117 19.07 -1.94 24.83
N ASP A 118 19.41 -2.69 25.91
CA ASP A 118 18.46 -3.00 26.98
C ASP A 118 18.08 -1.73 27.75
N ASN A 119 17.04 -1.07 27.32
CA ASN A 119 16.56 0.22 27.83
C ASN A 119 15.11 0.13 28.33
N PRO A 120 14.88 -0.31 29.57
CA PRO A 120 13.52 -0.39 30.13
C PRO A 120 12.86 0.99 30.25
N THR A 121 13.62 2.06 30.52
CA THR A 121 13.08 3.41 30.70
C THR A 121 12.37 3.92 29.43
N PHE A 122 12.83 3.53 28.24
CA PHE A 122 12.12 3.85 27.00
C PHE A 122 10.68 3.30 27.00
N PHE A 123 10.50 2.06 27.47
CA PHE A 123 9.19 1.42 27.53
C PHE A 123 8.32 1.89 28.70
N GLU A 124 8.92 2.33 29.80
CA GLU A 124 8.20 3.04 30.88
C GLU A 124 7.62 4.37 30.37
N ASN A 125 8.41 5.14 29.63
CA ASN A 125 7.96 6.37 28.98
C ASN A 125 6.86 6.08 27.93
N LEU A 126 7.03 5.02 27.13
CA LEU A 126 6.00 4.58 26.18
C LEU A 126 4.68 4.26 26.88
N LYS A 127 4.72 3.55 28.02
CA LYS A 127 3.54 3.25 28.85
C LYS A 127 2.88 4.54 29.32
N HIS A 128 3.66 5.48 29.82
CA HIS A 128 3.14 6.77 30.26
C HIS A 128 2.43 7.52 29.12
N ILE A 129 3.06 7.64 27.95
CA ILE A 129 2.51 8.31 26.77
C ILE A 129 1.22 7.60 26.31
N ALA A 130 1.19 6.27 26.30
CA ALA A 130 0.05 5.50 25.87
C ALA A 130 -1.19 5.67 26.77
N SER A 131 -0.96 5.97 28.07
CA SER A 131 -2.01 6.10 29.10
C SER A 131 -2.48 7.53 29.38
N GLN A 132 -1.85 8.56 28.77
CA GLN A 132 -2.16 9.96 29.08
C GLN A 132 -3.53 10.41 28.59
N GLU A 133 -4.02 9.86 27.51
CA GLU A 133 -5.22 10.32 26.83
C GLU A 133 -6.34 9.27 26.89
N ASP A 134 -7.56 9.74 27.15
CA ASP A 134 -8.75 8.89 27.14
C ASP A 134 -9.15 8.56 25.70
N THR A 135 -8.88 7.32 25.27
CA THR A 135 -9.14 6.83 23.92
C THR A 135 -9.81 5.47 23.94
N ASP A 136 -10.62 5.19 22.91
CA ASP A 136 -11.35 3.92 22.83
C ASP A 136 -10.40 2.72 22.62
N TYR A 137 -9.36 2.93 21.80
CA TYR A 137 -8.39 1.88 21.47
C TYR A 137 -6.97 2.41 21.39
N ILE A 138 -6.02 1.56 21.78
CA ILE A 138 -4.57 1.78 21.65
C ILE A 138 -4.03 0.80 20.62
N VAL A 139 -3.21 1.30 19.68
CA VAL A 139 -2.41 0.51 18.75
C VAL A 139 -0.96 0.98 18.85
N ILE A 140 -0.09 0.16 19.39
CA ILE A 140 1.36 0.39 19.40
C ILE A 140 1.97 -0.52 18.34
N CYS A 141 2.67 0.05 17.39
CA CYS A 141 3.32 -0.71 16.33
C CYS A 141 4.76 -0.25 16.10
N GLY A 142 5.54 -1.09 15.45
CA GLY A 142 6.90 -0.75 15.05
C GLY A 142 7.90 -1.82 15.41
N ASP A 143 9.17 -1.43 15.36
CA ASP A 143 10.31 -2.27 15.71
C ASP A 143 10.66 -2.09 17.20
N PHE A 144 10.40 -3.11 17.98
CA PHE A 144 10.66 -3.15 19.42
C PHE A 144 12.11 -3.54 19.75
N ASN A 145 12.89 -3.99 18.77
CA ASN A 145 14.26 -4.48 18.95
C ASN A 145 14.42 -5.52 20.07
N LEU A 146 13.37 -6.23 20.40
CA LEU A 146 13.34 -7.31 21.38
C LEU A 146 12.35 -8.42 20.98
N VAL A 147 12.50 -9.60 21.59
CA VAL A 147 11.68 -10.76 21.34
C VAL A 147 10.73 -10.98 22.52
N LEU A 148 9.41 -10.95 22.28
CA LEU A 148 8.41 -11.16 23.34
C LEU A 148 8.34 -12.63 23.78
N ASN A 149 8.29 -13.57 22.86
CA ASN A 149 8.26 -15.00 23.15
C ASN A 149 9.47 -15.72 22.54
N PRO A 150 10.55 -15.95 23.30
CA PRO A 150 11.78 -16.57 22.77
C PRO A 150 11.57 -17.93 22.13
N LYS A 151 10.61 -18.72 22.63
CA LYS A 151 10.33 -20.06 22.10
C LYS A 151 9.69 -20.04 20.71
N MET A 152 8.94 -19.00 20.41
CA MET A 152 8.18 -18.88 19.17
C MET A 152 8.77 -17.85 18.19
N ASP A 153 9.40 -16.80 18.72
CA ASP A 153 9.71 -15.59 17.99
C ASP A 153 11.20 -15.40 17.67
N CYS A 154 12.05 -16.38 17.99
CA CYS A 154 13.46 -16.38 17.55
C CYS A 154 13.98 -17.77 17.25
N GLN A 155 15.00 -17.82 16.39
CA GLN A 155 15.71 -19.02 15.97
C GLN A 155 17.21 -18.73 15.94
N ASN A 156 18.02 -19.71 16.39
CA ASN A 156 19.48 -19.66 16.42
C ASN A 156 20.04 -18.53 17.32
N TYR A 157 19.36 -18.21 18.40
CA TYR A 157 19.85 -17.29 19.45
C TYR A 157 20.39 -18.09 20.64
N VAL A 158 21.59 -17.69 21.12
CA VAL A 158 22.18 -18.26 22.33
C VAL A 158 21.62 -17.57 23.58
N HIS A 159 21.40 -16.26 23.50
CA HIS A 159 20.90 -15.45 24.61
C HIS A 159 19.74 -14.57 24.16
N ILE A 160 18.82 -14.29 25.08
CA ILE A 160 17.72 -13.32 24.86
C ILE A 160 18.30 -11.92 24.97
N ASN A 161 18.14 -11.13 23.91
CA ASN A 161 18.52 -9.73 23.93
C ASN A 161 17.50 -8.92 24.74
N ASN A 162 17.97 -7.84 25.41
CA ASN A 162 17.17 -6.83 26.08
C ASN A 162 16.17 -7.42 27.10
N PRO A 163 16.63 -8.23 28.09
CA PRO A 163 15.73 -8.94 29.02
C PRO A 163 14.97 -7.99 29.95
N LYS A 164 15.56 -6.87 30.41
CA LYS A 164 14.88 -5.89 31.26
C LYS A 164 13.80 -5.13 30.49
N ALA A 165 14.15 -4.63 29.31
CA ALA A 165 13.21 -3.96 28.40
C ALA A 165 12.04 -4.90 28.04
N ARG A 166 12.33 -6.18 27.80
CA ARG A 166 11.29 -7.18 27.55
C ARG A 166 10.33 -7.33 28.72
N SER A 167 10.85 -7.40 29.97
CA SER A 167 10.00 -7.45 31.17
C SER A 167 9.08 -6.25 31.24
N THR A 168 9.63 -5.04 31.05
CA THR A 168 8.85 -3.80 31.06
C THR A 168 7.76 -3.76 29.98
N VAL A 169 8.03 -4.30 28.77
CA VAL A 169 6.99 -4.42 27.74
C VAL A 169 5.88 -5.36 28.16
N LEU A 170 6.20 -6.52 28.75
CA LEU A 170 5.20 -7.47 29.24
C LEU A 170 4.35 -6.89 30.37
N ASP A 171 4.97 -6.15 31.30
CA ASP A 171 4.28 -5.43 32.36
C ASP A 171 3.36 -4.33 31.77
N THR A 172 3.86 -3.57 30.78
CA THR A 172 3.06 -2.57 30.04
C THR A 172 1.86 -3.20 29.34
N MET A 173 2.04 -4.36 28.70
CA MET A 173 0.94 -5.09 28.07
C MET A 173 -0.13 -5.51 29.09
N SER A 174 0.32 -5.98 30.26
CA SER A 174 -0.59 -6.36 31.35
C SER A 174 -1.37 -5.14 31.88
N ASP A 175 -0.67 -4.04 32.16
CA ASP A 175 -1.24 -2.86 32.82
C ASP A 175 -2.21 -2.09 31.90
N LEU A 176 -1.93 -2.06 30.61
CA LEU A 176 -2.76 -1.39 29.59
C LEU A 176 -3.72 -2.35 28.86
N ASN A 177 -3.81 -3.60 29.31
CA ASN A 177 -4.59 -4.64 28.66
C ASN A 177 -4.33 -4.75 27.14
N LEU A 178 -3.02 -4.78 26.78
CA LEU A 178 -2.59 -4.93 25.39
C LEU A 178 -2.30 -6.39 25.06
N ILE A 179 -2.58 -6.79 23.84
CA ILE A 179 -2.29 -8.10 23.30
C ILE A 179 -1.45 -8.00 22.03
N ASP A 180 -0.62 -9.01 21.77
CA ASP A 180 0.06 -9.19 20.50
C ASP A 180 -0.92 -9.72 19.45
N ALA A 181 -1.35 -8.85 18.54
CA ALA A 181 -2.38 -9.16 17.56
C ALA A 181 -2.00 -10.36 16.67
N PHE A 182 -0.74 -10.43 16.23
CA PHE A 182 -0.29 -11.56 15.40
C PHE A 182 -0.31 -12.88 16.19
N ARG A 183 0.23 -12.89 17.39
CA ARG A 183 0.30 -14.11 18.21
C ARG A 183 -1.07 -14.58 18.69
N THR A 184 -1.98 -13.65 18.94
CA THR A 184 -3.37 -13.98 19.30
C THR A 184 -4.11 -14.67 18.15
N LEU A 185 -3.94 -14.17 16.91
CA LEU A 185 -4.58 -14.79 15.72
C LEU A 185 -3.83 -16.03 15.21
N HIS A 186 -2.53 -16.15 15.50
CA HIS A 186 -1.68 -17.24 15.02
C HIS A 186 -0.86 -17.87 16.16
N PRO A 187 -1.49 -18.59 17.10
CA PRO A 187 -0.83 -19.06 18.34
C PRO A 187 0.39 -19.95 18.12
N THR A 188 0.36 -20.78 17.08
CA THR A 188 1.39 -21.79 16.81
C THR A 188 2.28 -21.46 15.60
N LEU A 189 1.94 -20.43 14.82
CA LEU A 189 2.66 -20.11 13.60
C LEU A 189 3.99 -19.40 13.91
N ARG A 190 5.09 -20.00 13.45
CA ARG A 190 6.42 -19.39 13.55
C ARG A 190 6.67 -18.54 12.29
N ARG A 191 6.75 -17.25 12.47
CA ARG A 191 7.09 -16.25 11.44
C ARG A 191 7.99 -15.21 12.07
N TYR A 192 8.94 -14.73 11.27
CA TYR A 192 9.96 -13.78 11.71
C TYR A 192 9.87 -12.53 10.87
N THR A 193 10.17 -11.38 11.47
CA THR A 193 10.16 -10.09 10.81
C THR A 193 11.55 -9.63 10.38
N TRP A 194 12.58 -10.15 11.04
CA TRP A 194 13.98 -9.83 10.74
C TRP A 194 14.85 -11.08 10.57
N ARG A 195 15.85 -10.98 9.68
CA ARG A 195 16.76 -12.08 9.38
C ARG A 195 18.17 -11.59 9.10
N LYS A 196 19.14 -12.24 9.79
CA LYS A 196 20.55 -12.13 9.48
C LYS A 196 20.99 -13.38 8.69
N ARG A 197 21.82 -13.19 7.65
CA ARG A 197 22.26 -14.28 6.75
C ARG A 197 23.45 -15.04 7.27
N ASN A 198 24.43 -14.39 7.89
CA ASN A 198 25.66 -15.00 8.33
C ASN A 198 26.08 -14.52 9.72
N PRO A 199 26.06 -15.36 10.77
CA PRO A 199 25.33 -16.64 10.82
C PRO A 199 23.81 -16.44 10.66
N VAL A 200 23.11 -17.48 10.24
CA VAL A 200 21.64 -17.41 10.09
C VAL A 200 20.99 -17.22 11.44
N LYS A 201 20.33 -16.10 11.62
CA LYS A 201 19.52 -15.76 12.80
C LYS A 201 18.22 -15.15 12.35
N GLN A 202 17.12 -15.50 13.01
CA GLN A 202 15.81 -14.97 12.68
C GLN A 202 15.07 -14.59 13.97
N SER A 203 14.37 -13.48 13.92
CA SER A 203 13.55 -13.02 15.04
C SER A 203 12.34 -12.22 14.60
N ARG A 204 11.30 -12.25 15.39
CA ARG A 204 10.20 -11.32 15.28
C ARG A 204 10.46 -10.18 16.27
N LEU A 205 10.78 -9.01 15.72
CA LEU A 205 11.13 -7.80 16.45
C LEU A 205 10.07 -6.72 16.30
N ASP A 206 9.24 -6.86 15.26
CA ASP A 206 8.19 -5.92 14.90
C ASP A 206 6.84 -6.48 15.37
N TYR A 207 6.00 -5.63 15.94
CA TYR A 207 4.74 -6.02 16.56
C TYR A 207 3.61 -5.04 16.26
N PHE A 208 2.38 -5.54 16.38
CA PHE A 208 1.18 -4.77 16.68
C PHE A 208 0.69 -5.19 18.06
N LEU A 209 0.90 -4.33 19.06
CA LEU A 209 0.28 -4.45 20.38
C LEU A 209 -0.98 -3.62 20.37
N ILE A 210 -2.12 -4.23 20.59
CA ILE A 210 -3.44 -3.61 20.49
C ILE A 210 -4.22 -3.79 21.79
N SER A 211 -5.15 -2.88 22.10
CA SER A 211 -6.10 -3.05 23.20
C SER A 211 -6.83 -4.38 23.09
N GLY A 212 -6.94 -5.13 24.18
CA GLY A 212 -7.55 -6.47 24.20
C GLY A 212 -8.91 -6.54 23.52
N PRO A 213 -9.87 -5.64 23.85
CA PRO A 213 -11.20 -5.61 23.20
C PRO A 213 -11.16 -5.35 21.69
N MET A 214 -10.07 -4.82 21.17
CA MET A 214 -9.92 -4.56 19.75
C MET A 214 -9.84 -5.81 18.89
N ILE A 215 -9.54 -6.97 19.49
CA ILE A 215 -9.40 -8.24 18.76
C ILE A 215 -10.67 -8.60 17.97
N ASP A 216 -11.84 -8.25 18.48
CA ASP A 216 -13.13 -8.57 17.87
C ASP A 216 -13.37 -7.80 16.55
N ILE A 217 -12.68 -6.70 16.37
CA ILE A 217 -12.74 -5.87 15.15
C ILE A 217 -11.51 -6.05 14.25
N ILE A 218 -10.58 -6.94 14.60
CA ILE A 218 -9.44 -7.27 13.76
C ILE A 218 -9.79 -8.42 12.82
N SER A 219 -9.81 -8.15 11.52
CA SER A 219 -10.05 -9.19 10.51
C SER A 219 -8.78 -9.89 10.06
N LYS A 220 -7.62 -9.24 10.24
CA LYS A 220 -6.34 -9.78 9.81
C LYS A 220 -5.18 -9.12 10.56
N CYS A 221 -4.21 -9.93 11.00
CA CYS A 221 -2.87 -9.48 11.35
C CYS A 221 -1.88 -10.44 10.68
N ASP A 222 -0.98 -9.95 9.83
CA ASP A 222 -0.07 -10.80 9.05
C ASP A 222 1.30 -10.16 8.88
N ILE A 223 2.27 -11.01 8.51
CA ILE A 223 3.65 -10.61 8.19
C ILE A 223 3.83 -10.78 6.69
N LEU A 224 4.02 -9.68 5.99
CA LEU A 224 4.20 -9.62 4.54
C LEU A 224 5.69 -9.55 4.19
N ALA A 225 6.06 -10.02 3.00
CA ALA A 225 7.43 -9.88 2.52
C ALA A 225 7.86 -8.41 2.50
N GLY A 226 9.06 -8.12 3.02
CA GLY A 226 9.66 -6.80 3.02
C GLY A 226 9.93 -6.27 1.61
N TYR A 227 10.12 -4.96 1.49
CA TYR A 227 10.50 -4.31 0.25
C TYR A 227 11.68 -3.36 0.49
N ARG A 228 12.84 -3.66 -0.10
CA ARG A 228 14.11 -2.92 0.04
C ARG A 228 14.57 -2.74 1.49
N SER A 229 14.27 -3.72 2.36
CA SER A 229 14.64 -3.79 3.77
C SER A 229 14.93 -5.25 4.13
N ASP A 230 15.71 -5.48 5.19
CA ASP A 230 15.90 -6.79 5.81
C ASP A 230 14.76 -7.14 6.79
N HIS A 231 13.85 -6.18 7.04
CA HIS A 231 12.61 -6.41 7.77
C HIS A 231 11.44 -6.75 6.85
N SER A 232 10.53 -7.54 7.35
CA SER A 232 9.20 -7.79 6.79
C SER A 232 8.24 -6.65 7.14
N ILE A 233 7.16 -6.50 6.36
CA ILE A 233 6.10 -5.52 6.64
C ILE A 233 5.02 -6.20 7.46
N LEU A 234 4.56 -5.58 8.53
CA LEU A 234 3.39 -6.03 9.28
C LEU A 234 2.12 -5.40 8.73
N GLU A 235 1.06 -6.17 8.67
CA GLU A 235 -0.28 -5.74 8.26
C GLU A 235 -1.27 -5.98 9.39
N LEU A 236 -2.06 -4.95 9.72
CA LEU A 236 -3.22 -5.04 10.59
C LEU A 236 -4.45 -4.52 9.84
N LYS A 237 -5.54 -5.28 9.82
CA LYS A 237 -6.79 -4.87 9.20
C LYS A 237 -7.89 -4.79 10.25
N ILE A 238 -8.40 -3.56 10.46
CA ILE A 238 -9.42 -3.23 11.43
C ILE A 238 -10.74 -3.04 10.69
N ILE A 239 -11.80 -3.73 11.10
CA ILE A 239 -13.15 -3.56 10.55
C ILE A 239 -13.91 -2.59 11.44
N LEU A 240 -14.07 -1.36 10.97
CA LEU A 240 -15.01 -0.41 11.57
C LEU A 240 -16.31 -0.45 10.77
N HIS A 241 -17.41 -0.82 11.38
CA HIS A 241 -18.71 -0.82 10.74
C HIS A 241 -19.10 0.59 10.30
N LYS A 242 -19.40 0.76 9.01
CA LYS A 242 -19.88 1.94 8.28
C LYS A 242 -18.85 2.76 7.51
N PHE A 243 -18.27 2.18 6.45
CA PHE A 243 -17.77 2.98 5.33
C PHE A 243 -18.56 2.62 4.06
N GLU A 244 -19.53 3.43 3.69
CA GLU A 244 -20.09 3.40 2.35
C GLU A 244 -19.24 4.30 1.43
N ARG A 245 -18.40 3.69 0.59
CA ARG A 245 -17.72 4.41 -0.48
C ARG A 245 -18.57 4.38 -1.74
N GLY A 246 -18.86 5.54 -2.31
CA GLY A 246 -19.47 5.65 -3.64
C GLY A 246 -18.60 4.97 -4.72
N ARG A 247 -19.25 4.50 -5.81
CA ARG A 247 -18.54 3.92 -6.96
C ARG A 247 -17.81 5.02 -7.72
N GLY A 248 -16.49 4.89 -7.88
CA GLY A 248 -15.69 5.81 -8.69
C GLY A 248 -16.00 5.72 -10.19
N VAL A 249 -15.66 6.75 -10.97
CA VAL A 249 -15.78 6.75 -12.42
C VAL A 249 -14.68 5.87 -13.03
N TRP A 250 -15.08 4.95 -13.93
CA TRP A 250 -14.12 4.14 -14.67
C TRP A 250 -13.29 5.00 -15.63
N LYS A 251 -11.97 4.82 -15.61
CA LYS A 251 -11.02 5.47 -16.52
C LYS A 251 -10.17 4.40 -17.21
N ILE A 252 -9.97 4.56 -18.51
CA ILE A 252 -9.08 3.69 -19.28
C ILE A 252 -7.63 3.90 -18.85
N ASN A 253 -6.90 2.80 -18.74
CA ASN A 253 -5.47 2.86 -18.48
C ASN A 253 -4.71 2.91 -19.81
N ASN A 254 -4.19 4.08 -20.19
CA ASN A 254 -3.49 4.28 -21.46
C ASN A 254 -2.25 3.38 -21.62
N SER A 255 -1.69 2.80 -20.55
CA SER A 255 -0.58 1.85 -20.66
C SER A 255 -0.98 0.54 -21.37
N LEU A 256 -2.28 0.21 -21.41
CA LEU A 256 -2.80 -0.95 -22.14
C LEU A 256 -2.64 -0.80 -23.65
N LEU A 257 -2.61 0.42 -24.16
CA LEU A 257 -2.37 0.69 -25.59
C LEU A 257 -0.97 0.26 -26.08
N LYS A 258 -0.09 -0.17 -25.18
CA LYS A 258 1.22 -0.77 -25.50
C LYS A 258 1.19 -2.29 -25.53
N ASP A 259 0.10 -2.91 -25.12
CA ASP A 259 -0.08 -4.36 -25.09
C ASP A 259 -0.78 -4.80 -26.38
N LEU A 260 -0.07 -5.57 -27.21
CA LEU A 260 -0.58 -6.03 -28.51
C LEU A 260 -1.84 -6.88 -28.36
N ASN A 261 -1.91 -7.75 -27.34
CA ASN A 261 -3.10 -8.56 -27.10
C ASN A 261 -4.32 -7.71 -26.74
N TYR A 262 -4.09 -6.60 -26.04
CA TYR A 262 -5.15 -5.65 -25.72
C TYR A 262 -5.62 -4.90 -26.98
N LEU A 263 -4.69 -4.46 -27.84
CA LEU A 263 -5.03 -3.80 -29.11
C LEU A 263 -5.84 -4.73 -30.01
N ASP A 264 -5.43 -5.99 -30.16
CA ASP A 264 -6.16 -6.99 -30.94
C ASP A 264 -7.58 -7.21 -30.40
N LEU A 265 -7.71 -7.29 -29.07
CA LEU A 265 -9.02 -7.43 -28.41
C LEU A 265 -9.94 -6.23 -28.71
N ILE A 266 -9.42 -5.01 -28.63
CA ILE A 266 -10.20 -3.79 -28.88
C ILE A 266 -10.54 -3.65 -30.37
N ASN A 267 -9.58 -3.92 -31.27
CA ASN A 267 -9.84 -3.92 -32.71
C ASN A 267 -10.94 -4.91 -33.07
N LYS A 268 -10.89 -6.11 -32.50
CA LYS A 268 -11.97 -7.11 -32.71
C LYS A 268 -13.31 -6.59 -32.17
N ALA A 269 -13.36 -5.98 -30.98
CA ALA A 269 -14.60 -5.42 -30.45
C ALA A 269 -15.18 -4.31 -31.35
N ILE A 270 -14.30 -3.48 -31.95
CA ILE A 270 -14.72 -2.44 -32.90
C ILE A 270 -15.29 -3.06 -34.16
N GLU A 271 -14.63 -4.06 -34.73
CA GLU A 271 -15.11 -4.74 -35.95
C GLU A 271 -16.42 -5.51 -35.70
N ASP A 272 -16.55 -6.18 -34.54
CA ASP A 272 -17.77 -6.87 -34.14
C ASP A 272 -18.99 -5.91 -34.09
N GLU A 273 -18.81 -4.71 -33.49
CA GLU A 273 -19.88 -3.69 -33.44
C GLU A 273 -20.13 -3.05 -34.82
N LYS A 274 -19.11 -2.82 -35.65
CA LYS A 274 -19.28 -2.36 -37.02
C LYS A 274 -20.12 -3.38 -37.83
N LEU A 275 -19.77 -4.65 -37.78
CA LEU A 275 -20.51 -5.72 -38.50
C LEU A 275 -21.97 -5.81 -38.05
N LYS A 276 -22.24 -5.59 -36.77
CA LYS A 276 -23.57 -5.67 -36.19
C LYS A 276 -24.50 -4.54 -36.60
N TYR A 277 -23.95 -3.32 -36.76
CA TYR A 277 -24.75 -2.13 -37.05
C TYR A 277 -24.50 -1.51 -38.42
N ALA A 278 -23.59 -2.03 -39.24
CA ALA A 278 -23.42 -1.60 -40.62
C ALA A 278 -24.59 -2.04 -41.50
N LEU A 279 -25.05 -1.16 -42.38
CA LEU A 279 -25.99 -1.54 -43.40
C LEU A 279 -25.30 -2.44 -44.42
N PRO A 280 -25.93 -3.56 -44.86
CA PRO A 280 -25.35 -4.41 -45.88
C PRO A 280 -25.20 -3.65 -47.20
N VAL A 281 -23.94 -3.51 -47.63
CA VAL A 281 -23.66 -2.94 -48.96
C VAL A 281 -23.84 -4.04 -49.99
N TYR A 282 -24.87 -3.94 -50.81
CA TYR A 282 -25.22 -4.94 -51.85
C TYR A 282 -24.28 -4.95 -53.05
N ASN A 283 -23.07 -4.38 -53.01
CA ASN A 283 -22.07 -4.48 -54.08
C ASN A 283 -20.66 -4.56 -53.53
N LEU A 284 -20.15 -5.76 -53.34
CA LEU A 284 -18.81 -6.11 -52.87
C LEU A 284 -17.67 -5.91 -53.89
N THR A 285 -17.87 -5.26 -55.02
CA THR A 285 -16.87 -5.17 -56.09
C THR A 285 -16.07 -3.85 -56.14
N TYR A 286 -16.30 -2.88 -55.25
CA TYR A 286 -15.65 -1.58 -55.32
C TYR A 286 -15.07 -1.04 -53.98
N LEU A 287 -14.81 -1.92 -53.01
CA LEU A 287 -14.18 -1.49 -51.76
C LEU A 287 -12.67 -1.81 -51.72
N GLN A 288 -11.93 -1.28 -52.69
CA GLN A 288 -10.51 -0.99 -52.53
C GLN A 288 -10.36 0.53 -52.47
N ASN A 289 -9.94 1.00 -51.27
CA ASN A 289 -9.46 2.38 -51.02
C ASN A 289 -10.48 3.53 -51.12
N THR A 290 -11.37 3.69 -50.16
CA THR A 290 -11.81 5.04 -49.73
C THR A 290 -12.39 4.96 -48.31
N ASP A 291 -12.03 5.95 -47.46
CA ASP A 291 -12.63 6.26 -46.15
C ASP A 291 -14.09 6.73 -46.26
N GLU A 292 -14.93 6.04 -47.05
CA GLU A 292 -16.30 6.43 -47.27
C GLU A 292 -17.23 5.86 -46.22
N ASN A 293 -17.81 6.78 -45.48
CA ASN A 293 -18.97 6.72 -44.58
C ASN A 293 -19.69 5.38 -44.48
N ILE A 294 -19.35 4.55 -43.51
CA ILE A 294 -20.13 3.38 -43.13
C ILE A 294 -21.53 3.88 -42.76
N LYS A 295 -22.55 3.51 -43.54
CA LYS A 295 -23.93 3.77 -43.17
C LYS A 295 -24.33 2.81 -42.07
N LEU A 296 -24.78 3.36 -40.96
CA LEU A 296 -25.20 2.61 -39.78
C LEU A 296 -26.70 2.40 -39.77
N THR A 297 -27.16 1.30 -39.18
CA THR A 297 -28.58 0.99 -38.96
C THR A 297 -29.17 1.78 -37.80
N ILE A 298 -28.33 2.43 -36.99
CA ILE A 298 -28.71 3.22 -35.82
C ILE A 298 -28.08 4.61 -35.92
N ASP A 299 -28.56 5.52 -35.07
CA ASP A 299 -28.00 6.86 -34.95
C ASP A 299 -26.49 6.81 -34.60
N PRO A 300 -25.63 7.63 -35.24
CA PRO A 300 -24.19 7.61 -35.00
C PRO A 300 -23.79 7.88 -33.54
N ASP A 301 -24.51 8.75 -32.82
CA ASP A 301 -24.21 9.04 -31.41
C ASP A 301 -24.54 7.83 -30.53
N LEU A 302 -25.65 7.16 -30.84
CA LEU A 302 -26.03 5.91 -30.16
C LEU A 302 -25.03 4.80 -30.46
N PHE A 303 -24.54 4.70 -31.71
CA PHE A 303 -23.49 3.75 -32.07
C PHE A 303 -22.22 3.96 -31.26
N LEU A 304 -21.79 5.21 -31.08
CA LEU A 304 -20.61 5.56 -30.27
C LEU A 304 -20.82 5.17 -28.80
N GLU A 305 -22.00 5.40 -28.23
CA GLU A 305 -22.29 4.99 -26.85
C GLU A 305 -22.22 3.47 -26.67
N VAL A 306 -22.78 2.71 -27.61
CA VAL A 306 -22.74 1.23 -27.62
C VAL A 306 -21.30 0.75 -27.75
N LEU A 307 -20.54 1.31 -28.71
CA LEU A 307 -19.14 0.98 -28.93
C LEU A 307 -18.28 1.25 -27.68
N TYR A 308 -18.42 2.44 -27.06
CA TYR A 308 -17.71 2.76 -25.82
C TYR A 308 -18.10 1.84 -24.67
N SER A 309 -19.36 1.44 -24.58
CA SER A 309 -19.82 0.50 -23.57
C SER A 309 -19.18 -0.88 -23.77
N HIS A 310 -19.08 -1.36 -25.00
CA HIS A 310 -18.42 -2.62 -25.36
C HIS A 310 -16.91 -2.57 -25.06
N ILE A 311 -16.21 -1.55 -25.56
CA ILE A 311 -14.77 -1.32 -25.28
C ILE A 311 -14.50 -1.28 -23.77
N ARG A 312 -15.34 -0.58 -23.02
CA ARG A 312 -15.25 -0.54 -21.56
C ARG A 312 -15.38 -1.92 -20.93
N GLY A 313 -16.37 -2.71 -21.39
CA GLY A 313 -16.60 -4.07 -20.92
C GLY A 313 -15.39 -4.98 -21.13
N GLU A 314 -14.86 -4.99 -22.35
CA GLU A 314 -13.70 -5.80 -22.71
C GLU A 314 -12.42 -5.32 -21.99
N SER A 315 -12.21 -4.00 -21.86
CA SER A 315 -11.11 -3.44 -21.10
C SER A 315 -11.14 -3.84 -19.63
N ILE A 316 -12.30 -3.83 -19.00
CA ILE A 316 -12.46 -4.26 -17.59
C ILE A 316 -12.16 -5.74 -17.44
N LYS A 317 -12.64 -6.60 -18.36
CA LYS A 317 -12.35 -8.03 -18.36
C LYS A 317 -10.86 -8.29 -18.50
N PHE A 318 -10.20 -7.65 -19.48
CA PHE A 318 -8.77 -7.80 -19.74
C PHE A 318 -7.93 -7.40 -18.53
N VAL A 319 -8.17 -6.20 -17.97
CA VAL A 319 -7.45 -5.70 -16.79
C VAL A 319 -7.69 -6.60 -15.58
N THR A 320 -8.92 -7.09 -15.41
CA THR A 320 -9.24 -7.98 -14.28
C THR A 320 -8.50 -9.32 -14.40
N THR A 321 -8.41 -9.88 -15.61
CA THR A 321 -7.67 -11.12 -15.86
C THR A 321 -6.17 -10.92 -15.63
N LEU A 322 -5.60 -9.85 -16.17
CA LEU A 322 -4.19 -9.48 -15.97
C LEU A 322 -3.87 -9.27 -14.49
N LYS A 323 -4.74 -8.57 -13.78
CA LYS A 323 -4.60 -8.35 -12.32
C LYS A 323 -4.64 -9.67 -11.56
N LYS A 324 -5.61 -10.55 -11.85
CA LYS A 324 -5.71 -11.87 -11.20
C LYS A 324 -4.46 -12.72 -11.44
N ALA A 325 -3.91 -12.71 -12.67
CA ALA A 325 -2.68 -13.43 -13.00
C ALA A 325 -1.48 -12.90 -12.21
N ASN A 326 -1.31 -11.57 -12.16
CA ASN A 326 -0.24 -10.92 -11.41
C ASN A 326 -0.39 -11.13 -9.90
N ASP A 327 -1.59 -11.07 -9.36
CA ASP A 327 -1.86 -11.30 -7.94
C ASP A 327 -1.63 -12.78 -7.56
N LYS A 328 -1.97 -13.72 -8.46
CA LYS A 328 -1.65 -15.14 -8.28
C LYS A 328 -0.13 -15.37 -8.26
N LYS A 329 0.59 -14.76 -9.22
CA LYS A 329 2.05 -14.84 -9.28
C LYS A 329 2.70 -14.24 -8.03
N GLU A 330 2.22 -13.09 -7.57
CA GLU A 330 2.71 -12.45 -6.34
C GLU A 330 2.48 -13.33 -5.11
N LYS A 331 1.30 -13.93 -4.97
CA LYS A 331 0.99 -14.87 -3.89
C LYS A 331 1.92 -16.07 -3.91
N GLN A 332 2.12 -16.68 -5.09
CA GLN A 332 3.02 -17.82 -5.23
C GLN A 332 4.45 -17.47 -4.83
N LEU A 333 4.97 -16.32 -5.27
CA LEU A 333 6.30 -15.86 -4.89
C LEU A 333 6.41 -15.62 -3.39
N ILE A 334 5.37 -15.10 -2.75
CA ILE A 334 5.33 -14.91 -1.29
C ILE A 334 5.31 -16.27 -0.57
N GLU A 335 4.55 -17.24 -1.05
CA GLU A 335 4.54 -18.61 -0.50
C GLU A 335 5.90 -19.28 -0.65
N ASP A 336 6.50 -19.22 -1.85
CA ASP A 336 7.85 -19.74 -2.11
C ASP A 336 8.88 -19.10 -1.17
N ILE A 337 8.84 -17.77 -1.01
CA ILE A 337 9.71 -17.04 -0.09
C ILE A 337 9.50 -17.53 1.34
N ASN A 338 8.26 -17.68 1.79
CA ASN A 338 7.97 -18.14 3.14
C ASN A 338 8.51 -19.56 3.41
N VAL A 339 8.39 -20.45 2.43
CA VAL A 339 8.93 -21.82 2.52
C VAL A 339 10.46 -21.79 2.59
N LEU A 340 11.11 -21.04 1.69
CA LEU A 340 12.57 -20.93 1.62
C LEU A 340 13.15 -20.21 2.84
N GLU A 341 12.41 -19.30 3.44
CA GLU A 341 12.82 -18.60 4.65
C GLU A 341 12.90 -19.51 5.88
N ASN A 342 12.18 -20.63 5.88
CA ASN A 342 12.23 -21.64 6.94
C ASN A 342 13.24 -22.77 6.66
N ALA A 343 13.86 -22.78 5.48
CA ALA A 343 14.87 -23.77 5.10
C ALA A 343 16.28 -23.33 5.57
N GLU A 344 17.04 -24.27 6.12
CA GLU A 344 18.32 -23.98 6.81
C GLU A 344 19.58 -24.12 5.93
N ASN A 345 19.47 -24.52 4.66
CA ASN A 345 20.62 -24.78 3.82
C ASN A 345 21.01 -23.60 2.90
N GLN A 346 22.30 -23.57 2.50
CA GLN A 346 22.87 -22.47 1.70
C GLN A 346 22.29 -22.37 0.28
N PHE A 347 21.86 -23.48 -0.31
CA PHE A 347 21.21 -23.51 -1.63
C PHE A 347 19.86 -22.80 -1.58
N SER A 348 19.11 -23.01 -0.50
CA SER A 348 17.82 -22.31 -0.25
C SER A 348 17.99 -20.81 -0.11
N GLN A 349 19.16 -20.33 0.36
CA GLN A 349 19.42 -18.89 0.50
C GLN A 349 19.62 -18.18 -0.84
N ASN A 350 20.29 -18.81 -1.80
CA ASN A 350 20.45 -18.25 -3.15
C ASN A 350 19.09 -18.19 -3.85
N LEU A 351 18.33 -19.28 -3.81
CA LEU A 351 16.99 -19.34 -4.38
C LEU A 351 16.03 -18.34 -3.72
N LEU A 352 16.16 -18.14 -2.41
CA LEU A 352 15.41 -17.13 -1.66
C LEU A 352 15.71 -15.71 -2.19
N GLN A 353 16.98 -15.43 -2.48
CA GLN A 353 17.37 -14.13 -3.02
C GLN A 353 16.79 -13.90 -4.41
N ASP A 354 16.82 -14.91 -5.28
CA ASP A 354 16.26 -14.85 -6.63
C ASP A 354 14.76 -14.61 -6.58
N LYS A 355 14.04 -15.34 -5.72
CA LYS A 355 12.58 -15.15 -5.52
C LYS A 355 12.23 -13.76 -4.96
N LYS A 356 13.04 -13.25 -4.02
CA LYS A 356 12.88 -11.87 -3.52
C LYS A 356 13.11 -10.83 -4.61
N LEU A 357 14.11 -11.04 -5.47
CA LEU A 357 14.39 -10.17 -6.61
C LEU A 357 13.23 -10.20 -7.62
N GLU A 358 12.70 -11.39 -7.93
CA GLU A 358 11.55 -11.54 -8.82
C GLU A 358 10.31 -10.82 -8.28
N LEU A 359 10.03 -10.96 -6.98
CA LEU A 359 8.95 -10.25 -6.30
C LEU A 359 9.16 -8.73 -6.35
N GLN A 360 10.38 -8.26 -6.12
CA GLN A 360 10.71 -6.84 -6.22
C GLN A 360 10.51 -6.31 -7.64
N ASN A 361 10.89 -7.05 -8.67
CA ASN A 361 10.70 -6.68 -10.07
C ASN A 361 9.21 -6.61 -10.43
N LEU A 362 8.42 -7.61 -10.01
CA LEU A 362 6.96 -7.60 -10.21
C LEU A 362 6.32 -6.36 -9.56
N ARG A 363 6.71 -6.03 -8.34
CA ARG A 363 6.24 -4.86 -7.62
C ARG A 363 6.70 -3.56 -8.27
N LYS A 364 7.93 -3.50 -8.78
CA LYS A 364 8.46 -2.35 -9.53
C LYS A 364 7.67 -2.08 -10.81
N ILE A 365 7.27 -3.13 -11.54
CA ILE A 365 6.40 -3.00 -12.72
C ILE A 365 5.03 -2.43 -12.33
N LYS A 366 4.40 -2.95 -11.26
CA LYS A 366 3.15 -2.43 -10.72
C LYS A 366 3.28 -0.94 -10.36
N MET A 367 4.38 -0.53 -9.71
CA MET A 367 4.66 0.86 -9.33
C MET A 367 4.87 1.78 -10.54
N ASN A 368 5.61 1.34 -11.56
CA ASN A 368 5.84 2.16 -12.75
C ASN A 368 4.53 2.51 -13.46
N GLY A 369 3.59 1.57 -13.51
CA GLY A 369 2.24 1.83 -14.01
C GLY A 369 1.51 2.91 -13.20
N GLN A 370 1.72 2.95 -11.88
CA GLN A 370 1.13 3.95 -11.00
C GLN A 370 1.82 5.32 -11.18
N LYS A 371 3.17 5.36 -11.29
CA LYS A 371 3.93 6.58 -11.61
C LYS A 371 3.37 7.30 -12.82
N THR A 372 3.04 6.54 -13.86
CA THR A 372 2.46 7.10 -15.10
C THR A 372 1.05 7.65 -14.86
N ARG A 373 0.20 6.94 -14.09
CA ARG A 373 -1.18 7.36 -13.81
C ARG A 373 -1.27 8.62 -12.94
N THR A 374 -0.39 8.75 -11.95
CA THR A 374 -0.40 9.88 -10.99
C THR A 374 0.34 11.11 -11.51
N ARG A 375 0.96 11.04 -12.71
CA ARG A 375 1.83 12.11 -13.26
C ARG A 375 2.96 12.51 -12.32
N MET A 376 3.40 11.61 -11.44
CA MET A 376 4.44 11.90 -10.45
C MET A 376 5.82 12.21 -11.05
N GLN A 377 6.07 11.87 -12.33
CA GLN A 377 7.28 12.31 -13.03
C GLN A 377 7.46 13.84 -13.02
N TRP A 378 6.36 14.59 -13.12
CA TRP A 378 6.38 16.06 -13.05
C TRP A 378 6.79 16.57 -11.67
N LEU A 379 6.44 15.86 -10.60
CA LEU A 379 6.82 16.19 -9.23
C LEU A 379 8.32 15.94 -8.94
N GLN A 380 8.93 14.97 -9.61
CA GLN A 380 10.38 14.69 -9.52
C GLN A 380 11.24 15.71 -10.27
N GLN A 381 10.71 16.32 -11.35
CA GLN A 381 11.46 17.24 -12.22
C GLN A 381 11.41 18.72 -11.81
N GLY A 382 10.86 19.06 -10.66
CA GLY A 382 11.01 20.37 -10.05
C GLY A 382 9.90 21.40 -10.31
N GLU A 383 8.78 21.04 -10.93
CA GLU A 383 7.63 21.94 -10.97
C GLU A 383 6.94 22.00 -9.60
N ARG A 384 6.70 23.20 -9.10
CA ARG A 384 6.04 23.44 -7.81
C ARG A 384 4.63 22.84 -7.84
N ALA A 385 4.33 22.01 -6.84
CA ALA A 385 2.98 21.50 -6.61
C ALA A 385 2.03 22.69 -6.33
N THR A 386 1.34 23.17 -7.37
CA THR A 386 0.29 24.17 -7.18
C THR A 386 -0.96 23.47 -6.65
N ASN A 387 -1.81 24.19 -5.89
CA ASN A 387 -3.12 23.70 -5.43
C ASN A 387 -3.98 23.10 -6.57
N TYR A 388 -3.72 23.48 -7.81
CA TYR A 388 -4.35 22.92 -9.00
C TYR A 388 -3.96 21.46 -9.25
N PHE A 389 -2.68 21.08 -9.10
CA PHE A 389 -2.20 19.71 -9.32
C PHE A 389 -2.58 18.78 -8.17
N CYS A 390 -2.57 19.27 -6.92
CA CYS A 390 -3.04 18.52 -5.77
C CYS A 390 -4.57 18.26 -5.84
N LYS A 391 -5.34 19.18 -6.42
CA LYS A 391 -6.79 19.02 -6.65
C LYS A 391 -7.13 18.15 -7.87
N LEU A 392 -6.20 17.86 -8.78
CA LEU A 392 -6.46 16.98 -9.93
C LEU A 392 -6.69 15.52 -9.52
N GLU A 393 -6.08 15.04 -8.43
CA GLU A 393 -6.38 13.73 -7.85
C GLU A 393 -7.76 13.71 -7.18
N ASN A 394 -8.17 14.81 -6.55
CA ASN A 394 -9.47 14.94 -5.89
C ASN A 394 -10.65 15.19 -6.85
N ARG A 395 -10.41 15.45 -8.15
CA ARG A 395 -11.46 15.63 -9.17
C ARG A 395 -12.16 14.36 -9.62
N ASN A 396 -11.99 13.26 -8.94
CA ASN A 396 -12.72 12.02 -9.20
C ASN A 396 -14.15 12.00 -8.63
N TYR A 397 -14.57 13.03 -7.93
CA TYR A 397 -15.95 13.25 -7.51
C TYR A 397 -16.61 14.27 -8.44
N ILE A 398 -17.45 13.79 -9.36
CA ILE A 398 -18.37 14.65 -10.10
C ILE A 398 -19.69 14.63 -9.35
N ASP A 399 -19.96 15.69 -8.61
CA ASP A 399 -21.24 15.88 -7.92
C ASP A 399 -22.39 16.25 -8.87
N LYS A 400 -22.10 16.59 -10.11
CA LYS A 400 -23.13 16.94 -11.12
C LYS A 400 -22.67 16.56 -12.53
N ILE A 401 -23.54 15.89 -13.27
CA ILE A 401 -23.45 15.71 -14.71
C ILE A 401 -23.67 17.08 -15.35
N VAL A 402 -22.60 17.71 -15.79
CA VAL A 402 -22.70 18.90 -16.66
C VAL A 402 -22.99 18.42 -18.05
N LYS A 403 -24.09 18.85 -18.67
CA LYS A 403 -24.44 18.56 -20.06
C LYS A 403 -23.24 18.83 -20.96
N THR A 404 -22.69 17.82 -21.59
CA THR A 404 -21.65 17.93 -22.62
C THR A 404 -22.29 18.48 -23.89
N ARG A 405 -21.60 19.44 -24.54
CA ARG A 405 -21.97 19.88 -25.90
C ARG A 405 -21.75 18.73 -26.87
N PRO A 406 -22.60 18.57 -27.91
CA PRO A 406 -22.39 17.53 -28.91
C PRO A 406 -21.03 17.74 -29.62
N LEU A 407 -20.24 16.67 -29.68
CA LEU A 407 -18.99 16.61 -30.41
C LEU A 407 -19.29 16.46 -31.91
N THR A 408 -18.78 17.37 -32.72
CA THR A 408 -18.86 17.31 -34.17
C THR A 408 -17.96 16.21 -34.73
N LEU A 409 -18.39 15.55 -35.78
CA LEU A 409 -17.82 14.36 -36.47
C LEU A 409 -16.33 14.47 -36.91
N SER A 410 -15.62 15.58 -36.67
CA SER A 410 -14.24 15.77 -37.12
C SER A 410 -13.17 15.02 -36.29
N ILE A 411 -13.54 14.25 -35.28
CA ILE A 411 -12.61 13.53 -34.40
C ILE A 411 -12.40 12.07 -34.82
N ILE A 412 -13.30 11.51 -35.66
CA ILE A 412 -13.25 10.10 -36.07
C ILE A 412 -12.09 9.80 -37.03
N SER A 413 -11.56 10.79 -37.73
CA SER A 413 -10.43 10.61 -38.67
C SER A 413 -9.04 10.60 -38.03
N ARG A 414 -8.92 10.69 -36.70
CA ARG A 414 -7.65 10.73 -35.96
C ARG A 414 -7.49 9.62 -34.91
N LEU A 415 -8.36 8.65 -34.86
CA LEU A 415 -8.21 7.38 -34.18
C LEU A 415 -7.92 6.28 -35.20
#